data_d65736964fb408749982c92df0886457
#
_entry.id   d65736964fb408749982c92df0886457
#
_cell.length_a   1.000
_cell.length_b   1.000
_cell.length_c   1.000
_cell.angle_alpha   90.00
_cell.angle_beta   90.00
_cell.angle_gamma   90.00
#
_symmetry.space_group_name_H-M   'P 1'
#
loop_
_entity.id
_entity.type
_entity.pdbx_description
1 polymer ?
#
loop_
_entity_poly.entity_id
_entity_poly.type
_entity_poly.pdbx_seq_one_letter_code
_entity_poly.pdbx_strand_id
1 'polypeptide(L)'
;MNKIEHIGIAVKNLEVSNKLFAKLLGESHYKTESVESEGVKTSFFKVGSQKIELLEASNPESPIAKFIKKKGEGIHHIAFDVDDIEAEVKRLIQEGFIVLNETPKKGADNKRVVFLHPKNTNGVLIELCQEII
;
A
#
# COMPACT_ATOMS: atom_id res chain seq x y z
N MET A 1 -8.12 -1.90 -14.68
CA MET A 1 -7.47 -2.50 -13.51
C MET A 1 -7.50 -3.99 -13.62
N ASN A 2 -6.38 -4.66 -13.29
CA ASN A 2 -6.26 -6.11 -13.54
C ASN A 2 -6.69 -6.95 -12.34
N LYS A 3 -6.30 -6.52 -11.14
CA LYS A 3 -6.56 -7.27 -9.91
C LYS A 3 -6.29 -6.38 -8.70
N ILE A 4 -6.73 -6.83 -7.54
CA ILE A 4 -6.20 -6.29 -6.29
C ILE A 4 -4.77 -6.84 -6.18
N GLU A 5 -3.79 -5.94 -6.21
CA GLU A 5 -2.38 -6.33 -6.14
C GLU A 5 -1.99 -6.67 -4.71
N HIS A 6 -2.40 -5.81 -3.77
CA HIS A 6 -2.16 -6.05 -2.35
C HIS A 6 -3.12 -5.27 -1.46
N ILE A 7 -3.19 -5.70 -0.21
CA ILE A 7 -3.84 -4.97 0.87
C ILE A 7 -2.72 -4.56 1.84
N GLY A 8 -2.63 -3.27 2.14
CA GLY A 8 -1.66 -2.73 3.09
C GLY A 8 -2.28 -2.59 4.47
N ILE A 9 -1.61 -3.14 5.48
CA ILE A 9 -2.08 -3.13 6.87
C ILE A 9 -1.05 -2.41 7.74
N ALA A 10 -1.48 -1.36 8.43
CA ALA A 10 -0.63 -0.61 9.34
C ALA A 10 -0.51 -1.37 10.66
N VAL A 11 0.73 -1.59 11.10
CA VAL A 11 1.02 -2.33 12.34
C VAL A 11 2.01 -1.53 13.20
N LYS A 12 1.90 -1.70 14.52
CA LYS A 12 2.78 -1.01 15.47
C LYS A 12 4.16 -1.65 15.54
N ASN A 13 4.23 -2.97 15.40
CA ASN A 13 5.47 -3.73 15.53
C ASN A 13 5.52 -4.80 14.45
N LEU A 14 6.40 -4.60 13.49
CA LEU A 14 6.51 -5.48 12.33
C LEU A 14 6.93 -6.90 12.72
N GLU A 15 7.88 -7.03 13.63
CA GLU A 15 8.36 -8.36 14.05
C GLU A 15 7.26 -9.19 14.70
N VAL A 16 6.49 -8.60 15.60
CA VAL A 16 5.36 -9.26 16.26
C VAL A 16 4.28 -9.61 15.23
N SER A 17 3.96 -8.67 14.36
CA SER A 17 2.93 -8.85 13.34
C SER A 17 3.33 -9.86 12.28
N ASN A 18 4.62 -9.94 11.94
CA ASN A 18 5.13 -10.96 11.02
C ASN A 18 4.85 -12.37 11.56
N LYS A 19 5.09 -12.58 12.85
CA LYS A 19 4.82 -13.88 13.48
C LYS A 19 3.32 -14.20 13.47
N LEU A 20 2.49 -13.20 13.77
CA LEU A 20 1.05 -13.37 13.78
C LEU A 20 0.51 -13.75 12.40
N PHE A 21 0.91 -13.02 11.36
CA PHE A 21 0.42 -13.27 10.01
C PHE A 21 1.02 -14.54 9.40
N ALA A 22 2.22 -14.94 9.80
CA ALA A 22 2.77 -16.24 9.41
C ALA A 22 1.91 -17.39 9.94
N LYS A 23 1.43 -17.28 11.16
CA LYS A 23 0.51 -18.27 11.73
C LYS A 23 -0.84 -18.27 11.01
N LEU A 24 -1.38 -17.08 10.75
CA LEU A 24 -2.67 -16.92 10.08
C LEU A 24 -2.65 -17.50 8.66
N LEU A 25 -1.62 -17.17 7.89
CA LEU A 25 -1.53 -17.52 6.47
C LEU A 25 -0.87 -18.87 6.21
N GLY A 26 -0.21 -19.43 7.22
CA GLY A 26 0.49 -20.70 7.07
C GLY A 26 1.85 -20.59 6.39
N GLU A 27 2.34 -19.39 6.13
CA GLU A 27 3.62 -19.11 5.51
C GLU A 27 4.23 -17.84 6.08
N SER A 28 5.56 -17.81 6.18
CA SER A 28 6.29 -16.61 6.58
C SER A 28 6.31 -15.58 5.44
N HIS A 29 6.55 -14.32 5.81
CA HIS A 29 6.82 -13.30 4.80
C HIS A 29 8.06 -13.69 3.98
N TYR A 30 8.06 -13.33 2.69
CA TYR A 30 9.16 -13.73 1.81
C TYR A 30 10.21 -12.63 1.64
N LYS A 31 9.92 -11.41 2.02
CA LYS A 31 10.88 -10.31 2.05
C LYS A 31 10.40 -9.16 2.90
N THR A 32 11.33 -8.27 3.26
CA THR A 32 11.05 -6.96 3.85
C THR A 32 11.74 -5.90 3.00
N GLU A 33 11.20 -4.70 3.03
CA GLU A 33 11.76 -3.57 2.29
C GLU A 33 11.53 -2.29 3.08
N SER A 34 12.56 -1.43 3.15
CA SER A 34 12.42 -0.09 3.74
C SER A 34 12.27 0.93 2.61
N VAL A 35 11.25 1.77 2.68
CA VAL A 35 11.04 2.86 1.73
C VAL A 35 11.20 4.16 2.50
N GLU A 36 12.41 4.71 2.48
CA GLU A 36 12.77 5.90 3.26
C GLU A 36 11.89 7.10 2.92
N SER A 37 11.59 7.31 1.64
CA SER A 37 10.76 8.43 1.20
C SER A 37 9.34 8.38 1.76
N GLU A 38 8.85 7.19 2.12
CA GLU A 38 7.52 7.01 2.69
C GLU A 38 7.57 6.81 4.21
N GLY A 39 8.78 6.73 4.78
CA GLY A 39 8.96 6.51 6.22
C GLY A 39 8.40 5.18 6.70
N VAL A 40 8.58 4.10 5.93
CA VAL A 40 7.92 2.83 6.20
C VAL A 40 8.86 1.66 5.98
N LYS A 41 8.67 0.62 6.80
CA LYS A 41 9.27 -0.70 6.60
C LYS A 41 8.14 -1.68 6.35
N THR A 42 8.23 -2.45 5.28
CA THR A 42 7.16 -3.30 4.78
C THR A 42 7.58 -4.76 4.75
N SER A 43 6.71 -5.65 5.23
CA SER A 43 6.84 -7.10 5.06
C SER A 43 5.82 -7.57 4.03
N PHE A 44 6.24 -8.52 3.18
CA PHE A 44 5.41 -9.03 2.09
C PHE A 44 5.06 -10.49 2.31
N PHE A 45 3.76 -10.79 2.28
CA PHE A 45 3.22 -12.15 2.34
C PHE A 45 2.47 -12.44 1.05
N LYS A 46 2.68 -13.64 0.49
CA LYS A 46 1.95 -14.08 -0.70
C LYS A 46 0.63 -14.74 -0.32
N VAL A 47 -0.43 -14.36 -1.04
CA VAL A 47 -1.74 -15.01 -0.95
C VAL A 47 -2.20 -15.24 -2.38
N GLY A 48 -1.87 -16.39 -2.96
CA GLY A 48 -2.11 -16.64 -4.38
C GLY A 48 -1.29 -15.69 -5.24
N SER A 49 -1.93 -15.00 -6.19
CA SER A 49 -1.27 -14.00 -7.03
C SER A 49 -1.27 -12.60 -6.41
N GLN A 50 -1.77 -12.49 -5.18
CA GLN A 50 -1.92 -11.21 -4.46
C GLN A 50 -1.04 -11.21 -3.22
N LYS A 51 -0.99 -10.08 -2.52
CA LYS A 51 -0.12 -9.93 -1.35
C LYS A 51 -0.85 -9.26 -0.21
N ILE A 52 -0.39 -9.59 0.99
CA ILE A 52 -0.64 -8.79 2.19
C ILE A 52 0.68 -8.09 2.51
N GLU A 53 0.63 -6.78 2.71
CA GLU A 53 1.80 -5.99 3.10
C GLU A 53 1.57 -5.40 4.48
N LEU A 54 2.47 -5.71 5.41
CA LEU A 54 2.45 -5.14 6.75
C LEU A 54 3.38 -3.94 6.77
N LEU A 55 2.88 -2.81 7.27
CA LEU A 55 3.55 -1.52 7.21
C LEU A 55 3.83 -1.00 8.61
N GLU A 56 5.10 -0.82 8.96
CA GLU A 56 5.51 -0.21 10.22
C GLU A 56 6.17 1.14 9.93
N ALA A 57 5.81 2.17 10.70
CA ALA A 57 6.42 3.48 10.57
C ALA A 57 7.89 3.42 10.98
N SER A 58 8.78 3.99 10.17
CA SER A 58 10.21 4.07 10.49
C SER A 58 10.56 5.35 11.26
N ASN A 59 9.61 6.30 11.36
CA ASN A 59 9.77 7.52 12.14
C ASN A 59 8.40 8.10 12.50
N PRO A 60 8.32 8.98 13.52
CA PRO A 60 7.03 9.53 13.98
C PRO A 60 6.33 10.44 12.98
N GLU A 61 7.03 10.91 11.97
CA GLU A 61 6.49 11.82 10.96
C GLU A 61 5.86 11.08 9.78
N SER A 62 5.99 9.75 9.71
CA SER A 62 5.51 8.99 8.57
C SER A 62 3.99 8.96 8.50
N PRO A 63 3.41 8.80 7.29
CA PRO A 63 1.96 8.63 7.14
C PRO A 63 1.40 7.46 7.94
N ILE A 64 2.18 6.37 8.08
CA ILE A 64 1.75 5.19 8.85
C ILE A 64 1.69 5.52 10.34
N ALA A 65 2.67 6.25 10.88
CA ALA A 65 2.64 6.69 12.28
C ALA A 65 1.42 7.55 12.57
N LYS A 66 1.12 8.49 11.68
CA LYS A 66 -0.05 9.35 11.80
C LYS A 66 -1.35 8.58 11.71
N PHE A 67 -1.42 7.61 10.81
CA PHE A 67 -2.59 6.74 10.66
C PHE A 67 -2.85 5.95 11.94
N ILE A 68 -1.83 5.32 12.49
CA ILE A 68 -1.97 4.51 13.71
C ILE A 68 -2.37 5.39 14.90
N LYS A 69 -1.79 6.58 15.02
CA LYS A 69 -2.15 7.51 16.09
C LYS A 69 -3.63 7.89 16.01
N LYS A 70 -4.16 8.10 14.83
CA LYS A 70 -5.54 8.53 14.62
C LYS A 70 -6.54 7.38 14.64
N LYS A 71 -6.21 6.25 14.03
CA LYS A 71 -7.15 5.15 13.79
C LYS A 71 -6.76 3.82 14.43
N GLY A 72 -5.52 3.70 14.92
CA GLY A 72 -5.00 2.42 15.42
C GLY A 72 -4.49 1.54 14.30
N GLU A 73 -4.18 0.29 14.63
CA GLU A 73 -3.76 -0.70 13.64
C GLU A 73 -4.94 -1.12 12.77
N GLY A 74 -4.69 -1.46 11.53
CA GLY A 74 -5.73 -1.93 10.63
C GLY A 74 -5.38 -1.70 9.17
N ILE A 75 -6.35 -1.98 8.29
CA ILE A 75 -6.16 -1.79 6.86
C ILE A 75 -5.89 -0.32 6.56
N HIS A 76 -4.77 -0.06 5.89
CA HIS A 76 -4.37 1.28 5.50
C HIS A 76 -4.79 1.62 4.08
N HIS A 77 -4.61 0.68 3.15
CA HIS A 77 -4.96 0.91 1.75
C HIS A 77 -5.19 -0.39 1.00
N ILE A 78 -5.85 -0.27 -0.16
CA ILE A 78 -6.01 -1.35 -1.12
C ILE A 78 -5.35 -0.88 -2.41
N ALA A 79 -4.47 -1.70 -2.97
CA ALA A 79 -3.75 -1.38 -4.20
C ALA A 79 -4.27 -2.21 -5.37
N PHE A 80 -4.46 -1.54 -6.49
CA PHE A 80 -4.90 -2.17 -7.74
C PHE A 80 -3.77 -2.16 -8.76
N ASP A 81 -3.56 -3.30 -9.40
CA ASP A 81 -2.58 -3.45 -10.46
C ASP A 81 -3.13 -2.86 -11.76
N VAL A 82 -2.33 -2.02 -12.42
CA VAL A 82 -2.69 -1.39 -13.68
C VAL A 82 -1.57 -1.57 -14.71
N ASP A 83 -1.96 -1.61 -16.00
CA ASP A 83 -0.99 -1.76 -17.08
C ASP A 83 -0.35 -0.44 -17.49
N ASP A 84 -1.12 0.65 -17.44
CA ASP A 84 -0.68 1.99 -17.86
C ASP A 84 -1.21 2.99 -16.85
N ILE A 85 -0.35 3.31 -15.88
CA ILE A 85 -0.76 4.15 -14.75
C ILE A 85 -1.11 5.58 -15.18
N GLU A 86 -0.41 6.13 -16.18
CA GLU A 86 -0.71 7.46 -16.67
C GLU A 86 -2.10 7.53 -17.31
N ALA A 87 -2.45 6.53 -18.11
CA ALA A 87 -3.77 6.47 -18.75
C ALA A 87 -4.87 6.28 -17.71
N GLU A 88 -4.64 5.45 -16.70
CA GLU A 88 -5.62 5.20 -15.66
C GLU A 88 -5.85 6.43 -14.78
N VAL A 89 -4.77 7.14 -14.44
CA VAL A 89 -4.87 8.42 -13.70
C VAL A 89 -5.72 9.42 -14.47
N LYS A 90 -5.46 9.56 -15.78
CA LYS A 90 -6.21 10.48 -16.63
C LYS A 90 -7.69 10.12 -16.67
N ARG A 91 -8.01 8.84 -16.83
CA ARG A 91 -9.38 8.35 -16.83
C ARG A 91 -10.07 8.68 -15.50
N LEU A 92 -9.41 8.41 -14.38
CA LEU A 92 -10.00 8.63 -13.05
C LEU A 92 -10.22 10.10 -12.76
N ILE A 93 -9.31 10.98 -13.17
CA ILE A 93 -9.49 12.43 -13.03
C ILE A 93 -10.73 12.86 -13.81
N GLN A 94 -10.92 12.35 -15.02
CA GLN A 94 -12.10 12.66 -15.83
C GLN A 94 -13.39 12.16 -15.18
N GLU A 95 -13.33 11.08 -14.43
CA GLU A 95 -14.46 10.53 -13.69
C GLU A 95 -14.71 11.25 -12.34
N GLY A 96 -13.89 12.23 -11.99
CA GLY A 96 -14.08 13.05 -10.80
C GLY A 96 -13.31 12.61 -9.57
N PHE A 97 -12.41 11.63 -9.70
CA PHE A 97 -11.55 11.22 -8.59
C PHE A 97 -10.41 12.20 -8.39
N ILE A 98 -10.04 12.42 -7.15
CA ILE A 98 -8.93 13.31 -6.78
C ILE A 98 -7.69 12.47 -6.53
N VAL A 99 -6.62 12.70 -7.31
CA VAL A 99 -5.35 12.03 -7.10
C VAL A 99 -4.49 12.84 -6.15
N LEU A 100 -3.77 12.15 -5.26
CA LEU A 100 -2.87 12.79 -4.30
C LEU A 100 -1.53 13.14 -4.93
N ASN A 101 -1.13 12.39 -5.97
CA ASN A 101 0.08 12.67 -6.74
C ASN A 101 -0.20 12.36 -8.22
N GLU A 102 -0.30 13.39 -9.05
CA GLU A 102 -0.56 13.20 -10.48
C GLU A 102 0.63 12.54 -11.20
N THR A 103 1.85 12.82 -10.74
CA THR A 103 3.05 12.17 -11.24
C THR A 103 3.30 10.90 -10.44
N PRO A 104 3.29 9.73 -11.09
CA PRO A 104 3.60 8.48 -10.39
C PRO A 104 4.99 8.52 -9.76
N LYS A 105 5.10 7.98 -8.55
CA LYS A 105 6.36 7.91 -7.82
C LYS A 105 6.73 6.45 -7.57
N LYS A 106 8.01 6.21 -7.30
CA LYS A 106 8.46 4.85 -6.98
C LYS A 106 8.06 4.50 -5.54
N GLY A 107 7.33 3.40 -5.38
CA GLY A 107 6.98 2.83 -4.09
C GLY A 107 7.74 1.54 -3.82
N ALA A 108 7.23 0.76 -2.87
CA ALA A 108 7.78 -0.55 -2.54
C ALA A 108 7.60 -1.54 -3.69
N ASP A 109 8.39 -2.62 -3.65
CA ASP A 109 8.26 -3.77 -4.56
C ASP A 109 8.43 -3.39 -6.04
N ASN A 110 9.29 -2.41 -6.32
CA ASN A 110 9.60 -1.96 -7.69
C ASN A 110 8.36 -1.56 -8.48
N LYS A 111 7.49 -0.76 -7.87
CA LYS A 111 6.26 -0.27 -8.49
C LYS A 111 6.28 1.23 -8.64
N ARG A 112 5.61 1.72 -9.68
CA ARG A 112 5.22 3.13 -9.80
C ARG A 112 3.84 3.26 -9.19
N VAL A 113 3.63 4.22 -8.31
CA VAL A 113 2.38 4.32 -7.54
C VAL A 113 1.74 5.69 -7.60
N VAL A 114 0.41 5.69 -7.57
CA VAL A 114 -0.42 6.88 -7.43
C VAL A 114 -1.50 6.58 -6.40
N PHE A 115 -1.75 7.52 -5.49
CA PHE A 115 -2.81 7.38 -4.50
C PHE A 115 -4.00 8.28 -4.85
N LEU A 116 -5.21 7.77 -4.60
CA LEU A 116 -6.46 8.53 -4.74
C LEU A 116 -6.92 9.01 -3.37
N HIS A 117 -7.47 10.23 -3.34
CA HIS A 117 -8.00 10.79 -2.10
C HIS A 117 -9.21 9.96 -1.62
N PRO A 118 -9.24 9.52 -0.36
CA PRO A 118 -10.30 8.63 0.14
C PRO A 118 -11.70 9.24 0.18
N LYS A 119 -11.82 10.57 0.09
CA LYS A 119 -13.16 11.19 0.13
C LYS A 119 -14.06 10.79 -1.04
N ASN A 120 -13.47 10.39 -2.16
CA ASN A 120 -14.25 9.95 -3.34
C ASN A 120 -14.38 8.43 -3.42
N THR A 121 -13.83 7.70 -2.46
CA THR A 121 -13.82 6.24 -2.43
C THR A 121 -14.34 5.72 -1.08
N ASN A 122 -15.34 6.42 -0.53
CA ASN A 122 -16.00 6.02 0.72
C ASN A 122 -15.04 5.85 1.90
N GLY A 123 -14.00 6.70 1.97
CA GLY A 123 -13.05 6.68 3.06
C GLY A 123 -11.92 5.65 2.92
N VAL A 124 -11.86 4.95 1.79
CA VAL A 124 -10.81 3.95 1.55
C VAL A 124 -9.68 4.56 0.74
N LEU A 125 -8.46 4.52 1.27
CA LEU A 125 -7.29 4.95 0.52
C LEU A 125 -7.00 3.92 -0.57
N ILE A 126 -7.03 4.37 -1.81
CA ILE A 126 -6.77 3.52 -2.98
C ILE A 126 -5.42 3.85 -3.56
N GLU A 127 -4.65 2.82 -3.85
CA GLU A 127 -3.37 2.93 -4.55
C GLU A 127 -3.51 2.31 -5.93
N LEU A 128 -2.96 2.96 -6.94
CA LEU A 128 -2.73 2.34 -8.24
C LEU A 128 -1.25 2.01 -8.32
N CYS A 129 -0.92 0.82 -8.79
CA CYS A 129 0.47 0.42 -8.93
C CYS A 129 0.72 -0.24 -10.28
N GLN A 130 1.85 0.12 -10.87
CA GLN A 130 2.33 -0.45 -12.13
C GLN A 130 3.74 -0.98 -11.93
N GLU A 131 3.96 -2.22 -12.36
CA GLU A 131 5.27 -2.83 -12.27
C GLU A 131 6.27 -2.10 -13.15
N ILE A 132 7.47 -1.81 -12.61
CA ILE A 132 8.57 -1.25 -13.36
C ILE A 132 9.30 -2.39 -14.03
N ILE A 133 9.37 -2.33 -15.36
CA ILE A 133 10.02 -3.36 -16.16
C ILE A 133 11.45 -2.95 -16.52
#